data_73ee7656711a2dba9d9fcf02e499b949
#
_entry.id   73ee7656711a2dba9d9fcf02e499b949
#
_cell.length_a   1.000
_cell.length_b   1.000
_cell.length_c   1.000
_cell.angle_alpha   90.00
_cell.angle_beta   90.00
_cell.angle_gamma   90.00
#
_symmetry.space_group_name_H-M   'P 1'
#
loop_
_entity.id
_entity.type
_entity.pdbx_description
1 polymer ?
#
loop_
_entity_poly.entity_id
_entity_poly.type
_entity_poly.pdbx_seq_one_letter_code
_entity_poly.pdbx_strand_id
1 'polypeptide(L)'
;SILLDKEDDAVKIKLDFFRNAKNRKKFYHYYDILSKNKTCVKCGFVQPSKFVKEGLAKIFGEWKETSIREHLSAERIHRMFKRITDEDCAIMGFDKNWCRPDWLICTILPVCPPAVRPSIRQHTGARSEDDITHKLVDILKTNNTLKKKLENKSTPPETIEGFWDLLQYHVATYVDNEIPNVNESRQRSGRPLKVIVQRLKGKEGRIRGNLMGKRVDYSARTVITPDPNIKIDQLGVPIKIATNLTFPEIVNKYNIVRLTKMVRNGPDVYPGAKSIKKANDGSSKSLLYVDRESIELEMGDIVHRHLMNDDNVLFNRQPSLHKMSMMAHRVKVMIHNTFRLNVSVCKPYNADFDGDEMNMHVPQSIQTSIEL
;
A
#
# COMPACT_ATOMS: atom_id res chain seq x y z
N SER A 1 -25.06 -29.39 -4.24
CA SER A 1 -26.06 -30.14 -5.02
C SER A 1 -27.21 -30.72 -4.18
N ILE A 2 -27.03 -30.89 -2.87
CA ILE A 2 -28.05 -31.42 -1.95
C ILE A 2 -29.16 -30.38 -1.67
N LEU A 3 -28.90 -29.09 -1.86
CA LEU A 3 -29.83 -27.99 -1.60
C LEU A 3 -30.70 -27.60 -2.82
N LEU A 4 -30.51 -28.25 -3.95
CA LEU A 4 -30.96 -27.71 -5.24
C LEU A 4 -31.81 -28.70 -6.04
N ASP A 5 -32.63 -29.48 -5.40
CA ASP A 5 -33.82 -30.00 -6.09
C ASP A 5 -34.77 -28.81 -6.29
N LYS A 6 -34.65 -28.22 -7.51
CA LYS A 6 -35.35 -26.99 -7.92
C LYS A 6 -36.87 -27.15 -8.02
N GLU A 7 -37.38 -28.35 -7.77
CA GLU A 7 -38.80 -28.67 -7.92
C GLU A 7 -39.63 -28.45 -6.63
N ASP A 8 -38.95 -28.21 -5.50
CA ASP A 8 -39.62 -27.96 -4.23
C ASP A 8 -39.73 -26.45 -3.96
N ASP A 9 -40.93 -25.90 -4.10
CA ASP A 9 -41.21 -24.47 -3.88
C ASP A 9 -40.83 -24.01 -2.44
N ALA A 10 -40.93 -24.90 -1.47
CA ALA A 10 -40.48 -24.62 -0.10
C ALA A 10 -38.97 -24.38 0.02
N VAL A 11 -38.14 -25.04 -0.83
CA VAL A 11 -36.71 -24.84 -0.91
C VAL A 11 -36.39 -23.50 -1.59
N LYS A 12 -37.12 -23.13 -2.65
CA LYS A 12 -36.95 -21.82 -3.32
C LYS A 12 -37.24 -20.66 -2.37
N ILE A 13 -38.33 -20.71 -1.62
CA ILE A 13 -38.66 -19.65 -0.64
C ILE A 13 -37.58 -19.53 0.45
N LYS A 14 -37.06 -20.65 0.93
CA LYS A 14 -35.95 -20.65 1.88
C LYS A 14 -34.65 -20.08 1.29
N LEU A 15 -34.33 -20.41 0.04
CA LEU A 15 -33.15 -19.90 -0.64
C LEU A 15 -33.25 -18.39 -0.88
N ASP A 16 -34.39 -17.86 -1.27
CA ASP A 16 -34.60 -16.42 -1.40
C ASP A 16 -34.48 -15.67 -0.09
N PHE A 17 -34.94 -16.27 1.02
CA PHE A 17 -34.74 -15.73 2.36
C PHE A 17 -33.24 -15.61 2.69
N PHE A 18 -32.41 -16.58 2.30
CA PHE A 18 -30.97 -16.59 2.59
C PHE A 18 -30.13 -15.74 1.62
N ARG A 19 -30.67 -15.34 0.46
CA ARG A 19 -30.02 -14.37 -0.44
C ARG A 19 -29.77 -13.02 0.24
N ASN A 20 -30.56 -12.68 1.27
CA ASN A 20 -30.33 -11.45 2.03
C ASN A 20 -29.08 -11.57 2.92
N ALA A 21 -28.19 -10.56 2.83
CA ALA A 21 -26.93 -10.51 3.57
C ALA A 21 -27.09 -10.66 5.09
N LYS A 22 -28.18 -10.15 5.67
CA LYS A 22 -28.50 -10.25 7.11
C LYS A 22 -28.75 -11.69 7.55
N ASN A 23 -29.19 -12.55 6.65
CA ASN A 23 -29.56 -13.93 6.94
C ASN A 23 -28.44 -14.94 6.63
N ARG A 24 -27.28 -14.51 6.09
CA ARG A 24 -26.17 -15.40 5.72
C ARG A 24 -25.66 -16.26 6.87
N LYS A 25 -25.58 -15.73 8.08
CA LYS A 25 -25.16 -16.53 9.25
C LYS A 25 -26.13 -17.68 9.53
N LYS A 26 -27.44 -17.46 9.34
CA LYS A 26 -28.46 -18.49 9.48
C LYS A 26 -28.37 -19.53 8.35
N PHE A 27 -28.00 -19.09 7.14
CA PHE A 27 -27.74 -19.99 6.02
C PHE A 27 -26.60 -20.96 6.30
N TYR A 28 -25.45 -20.49 6.80
CA TYR A 28 -24.33 -21.35 7.17
C TYR A 28 -24.70 -22.37 8.25
N HIS A 29 -25.47 -21.96 9.23
CA HIS A 29 -25.96 -22.87 10.26
C HIS A 29 -26.92 -23.93 9.68
N TYR A 30 -27.82 -23.53 8.79
CA TYR A 30 -28.74 -24.45 8.10
C TYR A 30 -28.00 -25.39 7.15
N TYR A 31 -26.99 -24.88 6.42
CA TYR A 31 -26.13 -25.69 5.58
C TYR A 31 -25.35 -26.72 6.40
N ASP A 32 -24.82 -26.36 7.56
CA ASP A 32 -24.12 -27.28 8.45
C ASP A 32 -25.02 -28.41 8.92
N ILE A 33 -26.29 -28.15 9.18
CA ILE A 33 -27.28 -29.16 9.52
C ILE A 33 -27.56 -30.08 8.32
N LEU A 34 -27.71 -29.55 7.13
CA LEU A 34 -27.98 -30.32 5.91
C LEU A 34 -26.79 -31.11 5.42
N SER A 35 -25.57 -30.59 5.61
CA SER A 35 -24.33 -31.27 5.24
C SER A 35 -24.05 -32.53 6.06
N LYS A 36 -24.81 -32.75 7.14
CA LYS A 36 -24.78 -34.00 7.92
C LYS A 36 -25.49 -35.16 7.24
N ASN A 37 -26.16 -34.92 6.11
CA ASN A 37 -26.69 -36.01 5.27
C ASN A 37 -25.54 -36.80 4.66
N LYS A 38 -25.47 -38.09 5.02
CA LYS A 38 -24.33 -38.96 4.71
C LYS A 38 -24.28 -39.39 3.25
N THR A 39 -25.38 -39.33 2.54
CA THR A 39 -25.49 -39.83 1.14
C THR A 39 -26.03 -38.76 0.19
N CYS A 40 -25.51 -38.74 -1.01
CA CYS A 40 -26.02 -37.87 -2.09
C CYS A 40 -27.39 -38.41 -2.57
N VAL A 41 -28.41 -37.55 -2.53
CA VAL A 41 -29.78 -37.90 -2.96
C VAL A 41 -29.83 -38.34 -4.43
N LYS A 42 -28.99 -37.78 -5.32
CA LYS A 42 -28.98 -38.06 -6.74
C LYS A 42 -28.19 -39.32 -7.15
N CYS A 43 -27.08 -39.61 -6.54
CA CYS A 43 -26.21 -40.73 -6.94
C CYS A 43 -25.94 -41.77 -5.86
N GLY A 44 -26.49 -41.61 -4.66
CA GLY A 44 -26.32 -42.53 -3.54
C GLY A 44 -24.90 -42.58 -2.95
N PHE A 45 -23.95 -41.74 -3.45
CA PHE A 45 -22.58 -41.74 -2.99
C PHE A 45 -22.47 -41.19 -1.58
N VAL A 46 -21.69 -41.87 -0.73
CA VAL A 46 -21.46 -41.44 0.65
C VAL A 46 -20.56 -40.23 0.67
N GLN A 47 -21.00 -39.15 1.29
CA GLN A 47 -20.26 -37.89 1.42
C GLN A 47 -19.18 -38.00 2.48
N PRO A 48 -18.03 -37.28 2.34
CA PRO A 48 -17.04 -37.20 3.40
C PRO A 48 -17.66 -36.65 4.70
N SER A 49 -17.36 -37.28 5.80
CA SER A 49 -17.84 -36.83 7.14
C SER A 49 -17.14 -35.55 7.58
N LYS A 50 -15.90 -35.35 7.11
CA LYS A 50 -15.06 -34.20 7.48
C LYS A 50 -14.04 -33.90 6.39
N PHE A 51 -13.73 -32.61 6.21
CA PHE A 51 -12.58 -32.19 5.45
C PHE A 51 -11.47 -31.71 6.39
N VAL A 52 -10.28 -32.25 6.18
CA VAL A 52 -9.10 -31.92 7.01
C VAL A 52 -8.05 -31.30 6.13
N LYS A 53 -7.50 -30.17 6.55
CA LYS A 53 -6.35 -29.53 5.93
C LYS A 53 -5.08 -30.01 6.64
N GLU A 54 -4.12 -30.53 5.89
CA GLU A 54 -2.79 -30.87 6.38
C GLU A 54 -1.72 -30.06 5.67
N GLY A 55 -0.73 -29.62 6.45
CA GLY A 55 0.34 -28.80 5.93
C GLY A 55 -0.14 -27.54 5.24
N LEU A 56 0.48 -27.22 4.10
CA LEU A 56 0.25 -25.97 3.41
C LEU A 56 -1.07 -25.94 2.62
N ALA A 57 -1.33 -26.99 1.84
CA ALA A 57 -2.45 -27.01 0.89
C ALA A 57 -3.07 -28.39 0.64
N LYS A 58 -2.68 -29.41 1.40
CA LYS A 58 -3.28 -30.73 1.25
C LYS A 58 -4.63 -30.78 1.94
N ILE A 59 -5.67 -31.11 1.18
CA ILE A 59 -7.04 -31.28 1.69
C ILE A 59 -7.41 -32.74 1.56
N PHE A 60 -7.86 -33.34 2.66
CA PHE A 60 -8.31 -34.70 2.71
C PHE A 60 -9.79 -34.76 3.05
N GLY A 61 -10.52 -35.59 2.33
CA GLY A 61 -11.86 -36.03 2.71
C GLY A 61 -11.78 -37.28 3.56
N GLU A 62 -12.40 -37.28 4.74
CA GLU A 62 -12.43 -38.40 5.67
C GLU A 62 -13.84 -38.98 5.76
N TRP A 63 -13.95 -40.30 5.59
CA TRP A 63 -15.18 -41.06 5.76
C TRP A 63 -15.08 -41.89 7.05
N LYS A 64 -15.79 -41.48 8.09
CA LYS A 64 -15.72 -42.14 9.40
C LYS A 64 -16.20 -43.58 9.38
N GLU A 65 -17.17 -43.91 8.49
CA GLU A 65 -17.74 -45.28 8.46
C GLU A 65 -16.83 -46.27 7.81
N THR A 66 -16.04 -45.86 6.82
CA THR A 66 -15.13 -46.77 6.08
C THR A 66 -13.67 -46.56 6.44
N SER A 67 -13.37 -45.61 7.34
CA SER A 67 -11.99 -45.21 7.70
C SER A 67 -11.14 -44.82 6.48
N ILE A 68 -11.77 -44.48 5.37
CA ILE A 68 -11.10 -44.08 4.14
C ILE A 68 -10.74 -42.60 4.26
N ARG A 69 -9.50 -42.30 3.86
CA ARG A 69 -8.97 -40.93 3.74
C ARG A 69 -8.47 -40.71 2.32
N GLU A 70 -9.09 -39.80 1.59
CA GLU A 70 -8.72 -39.53 0.20
C GLU A 70 -8.17 -38.11 0.05
N HIS A 71 -7.04 -37.99 -0.66
CA HIS A 71 -6.46 -36.71 -1.00
C HIS A 71 -7.25 -36.03 -2.12
N LEU A 72 -7.69 -34.81 -1.89
CA LEU A 72 -8.37 -33.97 -2.89
C LEU A 72 -7.33 -33.04 -3.53
N SER A 73 -6.88 -33.40 -4.74
CA SER A 73 -5.95 -32.56 -5.48
C SER A 73 -6.59 -31.21 -5.86
N ALA A 74 -5.76 -30.17 -6.00
CA ALA A 74 -6.20 -28.82 -6.38
C ALA A 74 -6.99 -28.83 -7.72
N GLU A 75 -6.57 -29.67 -8.67
CA GLU A 75 -7.24 -29.85 -9.95
C GLU A 75 -8.66 -30.44 -9.80
N ARG A 76 -8.80 -31.45 -8.92
CA ARG A 76 -10.11 -32.04 -8.62
C ARG A 76 -11.04 -31.04 -7.96
N ILE A 77 -10.54 -30.27 -7.00
CA ILE A 77 -11.32 -29.21 -6.34
C ILE A 77 -11.70 -28.11 -7.34
N HIS A 78 -10.79 -27.71 -8.22
CA HIS A 78 -11.07 -26.73 -9.26
C HIS A 78 -12.18 -27.18 -10.21
N ARG A 79 -12.12 -28.47 -10.64
CA ARG A 79 -13.19 -29.06 -11.47
C ARG A 79 -14.54 -29.11 -10.75
N MET A 80 -14.55 -29.37 -9.44
CA MET A 80 -15.78 -29.31 -8.63
C MET A 80 -16.31 -27.89 -8.53
N PHE A 81 -15.46 -26.92 -8.28
CA PHE A 81 -15.88 -25.51 -8.15
C PHE A 81 -16.40 -24.93 -9.47
N LYS A 82 -15.84 -25.32 -10.61
CA LYS A 82 -16.36 -24.93 -11.94
C LYS A 82 -17.79 -25.41 -12.20
N ARG A 83 -18.21 -26.50 -11.56
CA ARG A 83 -19.58 -27.04 -11.71
C ARG A 83 -20.63 -26.30 -10.89
N ILE A 84 -20.20 -25.40 -10.01
CA ILE A 84 -21.11 -24.58 -9.20
C ILE A 84 -21.82 -23.59 -10.12
N THR A 85 -23.16 -23.58 -10.08
CA THR A 85 -23.98 -22.68 -10.91
C THR A 85 -23.90 -21.25 -10.41
N ASP A 86 -24.24 -20.27 -11.28
CA ASP A 86 -24.23 -18.85 -10.89
C ASP A 86 -25.25 -18.54 -9.78
N GLU A 87 -26.37 -19.26 -9.78
CA GLU A 87 -27.39 -19.15 -8.72
C GLU A 87 -26.84 -19.64 -7.38
N ASP A 88 -26.12 -20.77 -7.39
CA ASP A 88 -25.50 -21.32 -6.19
C ASP A 88 -24.38 -20.40 -5.64
N CYS A 89 -23.61 -19.78 -6.54
CA CYS A 89 -22.63 -18.77 -6.17
C CYS A 89 -23.28 -17.61 -5.39
N ALA A 90 -24.39 -17.08 -5.90
CA ALA A 90 -25.12 -15.99 -5.26
C ALA A 90 -25.63 -16.38 -3.85
N ILE A 91 -26.15 -17.61 -3.69
CA ILE A 91 -26.61 -18.15 -2.41
C ILE A 91 -25.46 -18.26 -1.42
N MET A 92 -24.30 -18.76 -1.86
CA MET A 92 -23.08 -18.86 -1.04
C MET A 92 -22.44 -17.50 -0.73
N GLY A 93 -22.92 -16.41 -1.35
CA GLY A 93 -22.40 -15.07 -1.16
C GLY A 93 -21.22 -14.71 -2.05
N PHE A 94 -20.98 -15.49 -3.09
CA PHE A 94 -20.02 -15.16 -4.15
C PHE A 94 -20.71 -14.38 -5.27
N ASP A 95 -19.97 -13.49 -5.90
CA ASP A 95 -20.42 -12.76 -7.09
C ASP A 95 -19.89 -13.46 -8.35
N LYS A 96 -20.80 -13.75 -9.31
CA LYS A 96 -20.45 -14.44 -10.54
C LYS A 96 -19.47 -13.67 -11.43
N ASN A 97 -19.46 -12.34 -11.35
CA ASN A 97 -18.65 -11.47 -12.21
C ASN A 97 -17.30 -11.14 -11.57
N TRP A 98 -17.22 -11.08 -10.23
CA TRP A 98 -16.07 -10.57 -9.50
C TRP A 98 -15.37 -11.58 -8.62
N CYS A 99 -16.06 -12.64 -8.18
CA CYS A 99 -15.51 -13.61 -7.26
C CYS A 99 -16.23 -14.96 -7.38
N ARG A 100 -15.86 -15.80 -8.34
CA ARG A 100 -16.36 -17.17 -8.41
C ARG A 100 -15.52 -18.10 -7.54
N PRO A 101 -16.11 -19.19 -6.99
CA PRO A 101 -15.38 -20.17 -6.18
C PRO A 101 -14.18 -20.82 -6.89
N ASP A 102 -14.26 -21.06 -8.19
CA ASP A 102 -13.19 -21.64 -8.99
C ASP A 102 -11.96 -20.72 -9.10
N TRP A 103 -12.11 -19.40 -8.92
CA TRP A 103 -10.98 -18.46 -8.88
C TRP A 103 -10.17 -18.49 -7.59
N LEU A 104 -10.66 -19.15 -6.54
CA LEU A 104 -9.90 -19.37 -5.31
C LEU A 104 -8.70 -20.31 -5.54
N ILE A 105 -8.70 -21.06 -6.64
CA ILE A 105 -7.58 -21.90 -7.04
C ILE A 105 -6.77 -21.20 -8.10
N CYS A 106 -5.53 -20.85 -7.73
CA CYS A 106 -4.61 -20.14 -8.59
C CYS A 106 -4.14 -21.06 -9.72
N THR A 107 -4.58 -20.79 -10.95
CA THR A 107 -4.13 -21.48 -12.17
C THR A 107 -3.05 -20.70 -12.90
N ILE A 108 -3.01 -19.38 -12.71
CA ILE A 108 -2.06 -18.45 -13.32
C ILE A 108 -1.43 -17.62 -12.22
N LEU A 109 -0.11 -17.64 -12.13
CA LEU A 109 0.63 -16.82 -11.16
C LEU A 109 0.87 -15.43 -11.74
N PRO A 110 0.37 -14.34 -11.11
CA PRO A 110 0.72 -13.00 -11.52
C PRO A 110 2.18 -12.68 -11.15
N VAL A 111 2.94 -12.16 -12.11
CA VAL A 111 4.32 -11.76 -11.93
C VAL A 111 4.41 -10.26 -11.79
N CYS A 112 5.01 -9.80 -10.69
CA CYS A 112 5.22 -8.37 -10.45
C CYS A 112 6.12 -7.76 -11.52
N PRO A 113 5.82 -6.54 -12.02
CA PRO A 113 6.68 -5.84 -12.97
C PRO A 113 8.04 -5.49 -12.34
N PRO A 114 9.09 -5.25 -13.15
CA PRO A 114 10.44 -4.95 -12.66
C PRO A 114 10.51 -3.74 -11.73
N ALA A 115 9.64 -2.75 -11.89
CA ALA A 115 9.59 -1.57 -11.01
C ALA A 115 9.23 -1.91 -9.55
N VAL A 116 8.49 -3.00 -9.30
CA VAL A 116 8.14 -3.48 -7.93
C VAL A 116 9.29 -4.25 -7.30
N ARG A 117 10.20 -4.81 -8.11
CA ARG A 117 11.34 -5.63 -7.70
C ARG A 117 12.63 -5.21 -8.38
N PRO A 118 13.04 -3.94 -8.24
CA PRO A 118 14.22 -3.41 -8.94
C PRO A 118 15.48 -4.12 -8.47
N SER A 119 16.44 -4.35 -9.39
CA SER A 119 17.79 -4.78 -9.03
C SER A 119 18.63 -3.57 -8.65
N ILE A 120 19.38 -3.67 -7.55
CA ILE A 120 20.21 -2.60 -7.02
C ILE A 120 21.67 -2.88 -7.37
N ARG A 121 22.36 -1.89 -7.95
CA ARG A 121 23.79 -1.97 -8.19
C ARG A 121 24.53 -1.59 -6.91
N GLN A 122 25.33 -2.50 -6.38
CA GLN A 122 26.17 -2.26 -5.21
C GLN A 122 27.41 -1.45 -5.58
N HIS A 123 28.04 -0.82 -4.59
CA HIS A 123 29.30 -0.09 -4.79
C HIS A 123 30.42 -0.96 -5.37
N THR A 124 30.39 -2.26 -5.15
CA THR A 124 31.33 -3.25 -5.72
C THR A 124 31.07 -3.56 -7.19
N GLY A 125 30.08 -2.95 -7.83
CA GLY A 125 29.66 -3.23 -9.20
C GLY A 125 28.76 -4.45 -9.37
N ALA A 126 28.62 -5.30 -8.34
CA ALA A 126 27.72 -6.44 -8.37
C ALA A 126 26.25 -5.99 -8.32
N ARG A 127 25.35 -6.73 -8.97
CA ARG A 127 23.90 -6.53 -8.87
C ARG A 127 23.32 -7.41 -7.77
N SER A 128 22.55 -6.80 -6.90
CA SER A 128 21.71 -7.48 -5.91
C SER A 128 20.29 -7.53 -6.42
N GLU A 129 19.75 -8.74 -6.57
CA GLU A 129 18.38 -8.94 -7.00
C GLU A 129 17.42 -8.90 -5.79
N ASP A 130 16.19 -8.47 -6.06
CA ASP A 130 15.13 -8.40 -5.05
C ASP A 130 14.70 -9.81 -4.57
N ASP A 131 14.23 -9.91 -3.33
CA ASP A 131 13.76 -11.16 -2.73
C ASP A 131 12.62 -11.81 -3.53
N ILE A 132 11.72 -11.00 -4.11
CA ILE A 132 10.65 -11.48 -5.00
C ILE A 132 11.24 -12.12 -6.26
N THR A 133 12.30 -11.56 -6.83
CA THR A 133 12.98 -12.14 -8.00
C THR A 133 13.59 -13.49 -7.68
N HIS A 134 14.24 -13.64 -6.53
CA HIS A 134 14.76 -14.95 -6.08
C HIS A 134 13.64 -16.00 -5.99
N LYS A 135 12.51 -15.62 -5.43
CA LYS A 135 11.35 -16.50 -5.29
C LYS A 135 10.74 -16.90 -6.63
N LEU A 136 10.64 -15.96 -7.57
CA LEU A 136 10.18 -16.25 -8.94
C LEU A 136 11.13 -17.20 -9.68
N VAL A 137 12.43 -17.09 -9.47
CA VAL A 137 13.43 -18.01 -10.03
C VAL A 137 13.23 -19.43 -9.47
N ASP A 138 12.97 -19.58 -8.17
CA ASP A 138 12.71 -20.89 -7.55
C ASP A 138 11.42 -21.52 -8.11
N ILE A 139 10.35 -20.72 -8.27
CA ILE A 139 9.09 -21.16 -8.88
C ILE A 139 9.34 -21.65 -10.32
N LEU A 140 10.04 -20.86 -11.14
CA LEU A 140 10.32 -21.21 -12.52
C LEU A 140 11.17 -22.48 -12.65
N LYS A 141 12.22 -22.65 -11.83
CA LYS A 141 13.06 -23.85 -11.81
C LYS A 141 12.25 -25.07 -11.44
N THR A 142 11.45 -24.99 -10.38
CA THR A 142 10.62 -26.11 -9.92
C THR A 142 9.55 -26.46 -10.95
N ASN A 143 8.89 -25.47 -11.53
CA ASN A 143 7.88 -25.66 -12.58
C ASN A 143 8.48 -26.34 -13.83
N ASN A 144 9.64 -25.91 -14.30
CA ASN A 144 10.32 -26.51 -15.44
C ASN A 144 10.76 -27.97 -15.14
N THR A 145 11.21 -28.24 -13.91
CA THR A 145 11.56 -29.60 -13.49
C THR A 145 10.33 -30.49 -13.43
N LEU A 146 9.23 -30.01 -12.85
CA LEU A 146 7.96 -30.71 -12.79
C LEU A 146 7.44 -31.03 -14.21
N LYS A 147 7.48 -30.06 -15.13
CA LYS A 147 7.08 -30.26 -16.53
C LYS A 147 7.86 -31.40 -17.19
N LYS A 148 9.20 -31.38 -17.08
CA LYS A 148 10.06 -32.45 -17.60
C LYS A 148 9.74 -33.81 -16.99
N LYS A 149 9.42 -33.89 -15.68
CA LYS A 149 9.06 -35.11 -14.99
C LYS A 149 7.69 -35.66 -15.41
N LEU A 150 6.72 -34.77 -15.71
CA LEU A 150 5.42 -35.16 -16.24
C LEU A 150 5.51 -35.69 -17.69
N GLU A 151 6.40 -35.15 -18.50
CA GLU A 151 6.66 -35.60 -19.88
C GLU A 151 7.35 -36.97 -19.89
N ASN A 152 8.14 -37.28 -18.86
CA ASN A 152 8.84 -38.57 -18.75
C ASN A 152 7.95 -39.61 -18.06
N LYS A 153 7.37 -40.51 -18.87
CA LYS A 153 6.46 -41.59 -18.41
C LYS A 153 7.08 -42.59 -17.43
N SER A 154 8.42 -42.63 -17.29
CA SER A 154 9.11 -43.53 -16.35
C SER A 154 9.25 -42.97 -14.94
N THR A 155 8.79 -41.72 -14.68
CA THR A 155 8.94 -41.09 -13.36
C THR A 155 7.92 -41.67 -12.37
N PRO A 156 8.33 -42.10 -11.15
CA PRO A 156 7.41 -42.57 -10.13
C PRO A 156 6.40 -41.48 -9.72
N PRO A 157 5.12 -41.84 -9.47
CA PRO A 157 4.08 -40.88 -9.05
C PRO A 157 4.43 -40.10 -7.79
N GLU A 158 5.07 -40.72 -6.82
CA GLU A 158 5.51 -40.09 -5.56
C GLU A 158 6.51 -38.94 -5.81
N THR A 159 7.42 -39.12 -6.78
CA THR A 159 8.36 -38.07 -7.16
C THR A 159 7.64 -36.85 -7.77
N ILE A 160 6.65 -37.11 -8.61
CA ILE A 160 5.81 -36.05 -9.21
C ILE A 160 5.05 -35.30 -8.13
N GLU A 161 4.44 -36.01 -7.18
CA GLU A 161 3.74 -35.42 -6.04
C GLU A 161 4.69 -34.57 -5.17
N GLY A 162 5.91 -35.03 -4.92
CA GLY A 162 6.90 -34.22 -4.20
C GLY A 162 7.25 -32.89 -4.90
N PHE A 163 7.36 -32.88 -6.23
CA PHE A 163 7.58 -31.64 -6.98
C PHE A 163 6.33 -30.74 -7.02
N TRP A 164 5.12 -31.29 -7.01
CA TRP A 164 3.88 -30.54 -6.82
C TRP A 164 3.86 -29.83 -5.47
N ASP A 165 4.18 -30.53 -4.39
CA ASP A 165 4.26 -29.98 -3.05
C ASP A 165 5.30 -28.87 -2.95
N LEU A 166 6.47 -29.08 -3.57
CA LEU A 166 7.54 -28.09 -3.62
C LEU A 166 7.11 -26.81 -4.39
N LEU A 167 6.45 -26.99 -5.54
CA LEU A 167 5.91 -25.85 -6.30
C LEU A 167 4.85 -25.10 -5.49
N GLN A 168 3.95 -25.82 -4.83
CA GLN A 168 2.94 -25.25 -3.94
C GLN A 168 3.58 -24.46 -2.79
N TYR A 169 4.64 -25.00 -2.19
CA TYR A 169 5.43 -24.30 -1.16
C TYR A 169 6.04 -23.01 -1.70
N HIS A 170 6.66 -23.04 -2.88
CA HIS A 170 7.27 -21.85 -3.45
C HIS A 170 6.23 -20.78 -3.81
N VAL A 171 5.08 -21.15 -4.35
CA VAL A 171 3.99 -20.21 -4.66
C VAL A 171 3.39 -19.63 -3.39
N ALA A 172 3.15 -20.45 -2.36
CA ALA A 172 2.61 -19.95 -1.10
C ALA A 172 3.58 -19.00 -0.39
N THR A 173 4.87 -19.35 -0.33
CA THR A 173 5.91 -18.50 0.26
C THR A 173 6.32 -17.32 -0.64
N TYR A 174 5.85 -17.23 -1.88
CA TYR A 174 5.89 -16.01 -2.69
C TYR A 174 4.85 -14.99 -2.23
N VAL A 175 3.68 -15.46 -1.79
CA VAL A 175 2.62 -14.59 -1.28
C VAL A 175 2.88 -14.23 0.19
N ASP A 176 3.08 -15.25 1.04
CA ASP A 176 3.33 -15.08 2.48
C ASP A 176 4.43 -16.03 2.96
N ASN A 177 5.49 -15.49 3.54
CA ASN A 177 6.63 -16.25 4.06
C ASN A 177 6.54 -16.52 5.58
N GLU A 178 5.47 -16.07 6.26
CA GLU A 178 5.24 -16.27 7.70
C GLU A 178 4.04 -17.20 7.97
N ILE A 179 3.87 -18.22 7.12
CA ILE A 179 2.76 -19.18 7.28
C ILE A 179 3.03 -20.07 8.51
N PRO A 180 2.08 -20.19 9.45
CA PRO A 180 2.24 -21.04 10.62
C PRO A 180 2.51 -22.51 10.24
N ASN A 181 3.43 -23.15 10.94
CA ASN A 181 3.84 -24.56 10.74
C ASN A 181 4.47 -24.87 9.37
N VAL A 182 4.97 -23.86 8.67
CA VAL A 182 5.70 -24.00 7.41
C VAL A 182 7.06 -23.34 7.57
N ASN A 183 8.12 -24.01 7.09
CA ASN A 183 9.46 -23.43 7.12
C ASN A 183 9.53 -22.17 6.26
N GLU A 184 10.10 -21.11 6.81
CA GLU A 184 10.32 -19.86 6.08
C GLU A 184 11.34 -20.08 4.94
N SER A 185 11.07 -19.46 3.80
CA SER A 185 12.05 -19.36 2.72
C SER A 185 13.10 -18.31 3.06
N ARG A 186 14.37 -18.71 3.03
CA ARG A 186 15.49 -17.84 3.46
C ARG A 186 16.50 -17.66 2.33
N GLN A 187 17.21 -16.52 2.35
CA GLN A 187 18.39 -16.32 1.53
C GLN A 187 19.54 -17.23 1.99
N ARG A 188 20.57 -17.38 1.16
CA ARG A 188 21.81 -18.10 1.53
C ARG A 188 22.48 -17.54 2.79
N SER A 189 22.28 -16.26 3.11
CA SER A 189 22.73 -15.61 4.33
C SER A 189 21.93 -15.96 5.59
N GLY A 190 20.88 -16.78 5.48
CA GLY A 190 19.98 -17.13 6.58
C GLY A 190 18.86 -16.11 6.84
N ARG A 191 18.87 -14.95 6.20
CA ARG A 191 17.81 -13.93 6.32
C ARG A 191 16.51 -14.43 5.66
N PRO A 192 15.33 -14.32 6.32
CA PRO A 192 14.05 -14.66 5.70
C PRO A 192 13.76 -13.70 4.53
N LEU A 193 13.18 -14.24 3.46
CA LEU A 193 12.80 -13.45 2.30
C LEU A 193 11.59 -12.55 2.61
N LYS A 194 11.67 -11.29 2.22
CA LYS A 194 10.60 -10.30 2.35
C LYS A 194 9.74 -10.29 1.08
N VAL A 195 8.59 -10.97 1.15
CA VAL A 195 7.68 -11.17 0.03
C VAL A 195 6.44 -10.27 0.12
N ILE A 196 5.40 -10.53 -0.68
CA ILE A 196 4.27 -9.61 -0.88
C ILE A 196 3.58 -9.22 0.44
N VAL A 197 3.18 -10.21 1.26
CA VAL A 197 2.48 -9.94 2.52
C VAL A 197 3.35 -9.14 3.48
N GLN A 198 4.64 -9.46 3.60
CA GLN A 198 5.57 -8.74 4.46
C GLN A 198 5.83 -7.30 4.01
N ARG A 199 5.62 -6.98 2.71
CA ARG A 199 5.68 -5.59 2.20
C ARG A 199 4.45 -4.77 2.55
N LEU A 200 3.30 -5.41 2.71
CA LEU A 200 2.03 -4.76 3.04
C LEU A 200 1.80 -4.64 4.54
N LYS A 201 2.20 -5.68 5.28
CA LYS A 201 1.97 -5.89 6.70
C LYS A 201 2.89 -5.03 7.58
N GLY A 202 2.39 -4.68 8.78
CA GLY A 202 3.20 -4.09 9.82
C GLY A 202 3.34 -2.56 9.73
N LYS A 203 4.09 -2.00 10.70
CA LYS A 203 4.28 -0.55 10.88
C LYS A 203 5.04 0.08 9.71
N GLU A 204 6.00 -0.64 9.14
CA GLU A 204 6.83 -0.17 8.03
C GLU A 204 6.32 -0.65 6.67
N GLY A 205 5.22 -1.39 6.65
CA GLY A 205 4.58 -1.87 5.42
C GLY A 205 3.90 -0.74 4.64
N ARG A 206 3.48 -1.05 3.41
CA ARG A 206 2.85 -0.06 2.52
C ARG A 206 1.60 0.57 3.12
N ILE A 207 0.77 -0.21 3.81
CA ILE A 207 -0.49 0.30 4.37
C ILE A 207 -0.21 1.32 5.46
N ARG A 208 0.46 0.94 6.55
CA ARG A 208 0.69 1.83 7.69
C ARG A 208 1.80 2.84 7.44
N GLY A 209 2.85 2.47 6.72
CA GLY A 209 4.04 3.28 6.52
C GLY A 209 4.01 4.23 5.32
N ASN A 210 3.16 3.98 4.30
CA ASN A 210 3.13 4.78 3.08
C ASN A 210 1.74 5.27 2.65
N LEU A 211 0.64 4.66 3.13
CA LEU A 211 -0.73 5.05 2.76
C LEU A 211 -1.45 5.76 3.91
N MET A 212 -1.49 5.18 5.10
CA MET A 212 -2.12 5.80 6.28
C MET A 212 -1.31 7.00 6.78
N GLY A 213 0.01 6.92 6.69
CA GLY A 213 0.94 8.01 6.95
C GLY A 213 2.11 7.92 5.99
N LYS A 214 2.63 9.05 5.55
CA LYS A 214 3.77 9.13 4.64
C LYS A 214 4.65 10.34 4.94
N ARG A 215 5.91 10.28 4.51
CA ARG A 215 6.81 11.44 4.54
C ARG A 215 6.40 12.42 3.45
N VAL A 216 6.49 13.70 3.76
CA VAL A 216 6.06 14.77 2.86
C VAL A 216 7.22 15.73 2.59
N ASP A 217 7.23 16.30 1.39
CA ASP A 217 8.13 17.38 0.99
C ASP A 217 7.61 18.74 1.51
N TYR A 218 8.36 19.79 1.26
CA TYR A 218 8.05 21.17 1.68
C TYR A 218 7.80 21.30 3.18
N SER A 219 8.57 20.57 3.96
CA SER A 219 8.56 20.61 5.42
C SER A 219 9.95 20.97 5.97
N ALA A 220 9.96 21.54 7.15
CA ALA A 220 11.17 21.84 7.89
C ALA A 220 11.02 21.45 9.35
N ARG A 221 12.14 21.16 10.00
CA ARG A 221 12.20 20.85 11.43
C ARG A 221 13.42 21.50 12.05
N THR A 222 13.21 22.21 13.14
CA THR A 222 14.29 22.75 13.97
C THR A 222 13.82 22.97 15.40
N VAL A 223 14.75 23.30 16.26
CA VAL A 223 14.52 23.65 17.67
C VAL A 223 13.68 24.92 17.76
N ILE A 224 12.84 25.02 18.75
CA ILE A 224 12.04 26.21 19.07
C ILE A 224 12.67 27.03 20.17
N THR A 225 12.54 28.36 20.08
CA THR A 225 13.00 29.30 21.11
C THR A 225 11.96 30.40 21.30
N PRO A 226 11.84 30.96 22.51
CA PRO A 226 10.85 32.00 22.78
C PRO A 226 11.24 33.33 22.14
N ASP A 227 10.23 34.08 21.69
CA ASP A 227 10.37 35.49 21.30
C ASP A 227 9.10 36.27 21.65
N PRO A 228 9.12 37.11 22.68
CA PRO A 228 7.97 37.90 23.09
C PRO A 228 7.61 39.02 22.11
N ASN A 229 8.52 39.38 21.19
CA ASN A 229 8.34 40.50 20.26
C ASN A 229 7.61 40.12 18.96
N ILE A 230 7.21 38.86 18.81
CA ILE A 230 6.39 38.42 17.67
C ILE A 230 4.93 38.27 18.12
N LYS A 231 4.00 38.43 17.17
CA LYS A 231 2.57 38.28 17.45
C LYS A 231 2.25 36.81 17.71
N ILE A 232 1.10 36.53 18.33
CA ILE A 232 0.64 35.17 18.63
C ILE A 232 0.45 34.34 17.37
N ASP A 233 0.01 34.96 16.28
CA ASP A 233 -0.23 34.35 14.97
C ASP A 233 1.03 34.27 14.09
N GLN A 234 2.17 34.80 14.55
CA GLN A 234 3.42 34.79 13.79
C GLN A 234 4.34 33.66 14.22
N LEU A 235 5.10 33.15 13.24
CA LEU A 235 6.19 32.20 13.41
C LEU A 235 7.48 32.81 12.88
N GLY A 236 8.49 32.96 13.73
CA GLY A 236 9.83 33.33 13.28
C GLY A 236 10.50 32.16 12.55
N VAL A 237 10.79 32.34 11.28
CA VAL A 237 11.37 31.33 10.41
C VAL A 237 12.80 31.74 10.04
N PRO A 238 13.79 30.83 10.23
CA PRO A 238 15.18 31.08 9.80
C PRO A 238 15.26 31.38 8.30
N ILE A 239 16.09 32.37 7.95
CA ILE A 239 16.31 32.74 6.54
C ILE A 239 16.80 31.53 5.71
N LYS A 240 17.61 30.64 6.28
CA LYS A 240 18.09 29.41 5.62
C LYS A 240 16.95 28.47 5.24
N ILE A 241 15.92 28.38 6.08
CA ILE A 241 14.72 27.60 5.79
C ILE A 241 13.86 28.31 4.75
N ALA A 242 13.70 29.64 4.90
CA ALA A 242 12.90 30.45 3.99
C ALA A 242 13.45 30.47 2.54
N THR A 243 14.78 30.42 2.38
CA THR A 243 15.43 30.30 1.06
C THR A 243 15.38 28.88 0.51
N ASN A 244 15.27 27.86 1.37
CA ASN A 244 15.22 26.47 0.91
C ASN A 244 13.80 26.02 0.53
N LEU A 245 12.80 26.37 1.31
CA LEU A 245 11.41 26.06 1.01
C LEU A 245 10.82 27.11 0.09
N THR A 246 9.94 26.65 -0.82
CA THR A 246 9.35 27.53 -1.83
C THR A 246 7.83 27.44 -1.84
N PHE A 247 7.22 28.54 -2.24
CA PHE A 247 5.79 28.62 -2.52
C PHE A 247 5.57 28.90 -4.01
N PRO A 248 4.75 28.11 -4.72
CA PRO A 248 4.44 28.32 -6.12
C PRO A 248 3.46 29.49 -6.28
N GLU A 249 3.89 30.55 -6.95
CA GLU A 249 3.05 31.72 -7.24
C GLU A 249 2.86 31.85 -8.74
N ILE A 250 1.59 31.97 -9.19
CA ILE A 250 1.24 32.13 -10.59
C ILE A 250 1.45 33.60 -10.99
N VAL A 251 2.14 33.82 -12.11
CA VAL A 251 2.41 35.13 -12.66
C VAL A 251 1.13 35.75 -13.20
N ASN A 252 0.80 36.97 -12.73
CA ASN A 252 -0.28 37.79 -13.19
C ASN A 252 0.19 39.23 -13.39
N LYS A 253 -0.65 40.09 -13.96
CA LYS A 253 -0.32 41.50 -14.25
C LYS A 253 0.05 42.36 -13.02
N TYR A 254 -0.32 41.91 -11.81
CA TYR A 254 -0.04 42.66 -10.58
C TYR A 254 1.25 42.26 -9.90
N ASN A 255 1.69 41.01 -10.07
CA ASN A 255 2.87 40.45 -9.38
C ASN A 255 4.09 40.27 -10.28
N ILE A 256 3.95 40.43 -11.62
CA ILE A 256 5.00 40.17 -12.58
C ILE A 256 6.31 40.92 -12.28
N VAL A 257 6.23 42.21 -11.94
CA VAL A 257 7.41 43.05 -11.64
C VAL A 257 8.15 42.52 -10.42
N ARG A 258 7.39 42.20 -9.37
CA ARG A 258 7.95 41.64 -8.13
C ARG A 258 8.59 40.26 -8.37
N LEU A 259 7.93 39.37 -9.09
CA LEU A 259 8.42 38.03 -9.38
C LEU A 259 9.63 38.08 -10.31
N THR A 260 9.65 38.99 -11.30
CA THR A 260 10.87 39.16 -12.16
C THR A 260 12.09 39.58 -11.34
N LYS A 261 11.92 40.47 -10.35
CA LYS A 261 13.01 40.84 -9.44
C LYS A 261 13.51 39.62 -8.63
N MET A 262 12.59 38.78 -8.12
CA MET A 262 12.94 37.57 -7.36
C MET A 262 13.66 36.53 -8.25
N VAL A 263 13.24 36.39 -9.50
CA VAL A 263 13.89 35.49 -10.47
C VAL A 263 15.32 35.95 -10.76
N ARG A 264 15.54 37.25 -10.93
CA ARG A 264 16.88 37.83 -11.12
C ARG A 264 17.77 37.64 -9.90
N ASN A 265 17.23 37.79 -8.67
CA ASN A 265 17.95 37.50 -7.44
C ASN A 265 18.38 36.02 -7.36
N GLY A 266 17.58 35.11 -7.90
CA GLY A 266 17.89 33.67 -7.93
C GLY A 266 17.73 32.96 -6.57
N PRO A 267 18.29 31.75 -6.44
CA PRO A 267 18.11 30.91 -5.25
C PRO A 267 18.96 31.34 -4.04
N ASP A 268 20.06 32.07 -4.27
CA ASP A 268 21.04 32.34 -3.22
C ASP A 268 20.76 33.65 -2.44
N VAL A 269 20.06 34.58 -3.10
CA VAL A 269 19.77 35.90 -2.52
C VAL A 269 18.31 35.97 -2.08
N TYR A 270 18.11 36.35 -0.82
CA TYR A 270 16.74 36.55 -0.29
C TYR A 270 16.30 38.02 -0.45
N PRO A 271 15.07 38.31 -0.89
CA PRO A 271 14.05 37.39 -1.44
C PRO A 271 14.34 36.97 -2.90
N GLY A 272 14.21 35.68 -3.19
CA GLY A 272 14.52 35.13 -4.50
C GLY A 272 13.55 34.01 -4.91
N ALA A 273 13.95 33.26 -5.95
CA ALA A 273 13.22 32.10 -6.45
C ALA A 273 14.18 30.97 -6.82
N LYS A 274 13.68 29.72 -6.78
CA LYS A 274 14.48 28.51 -7.11
C LYS A 274 14.27 28.01 -8.53
N SER A 275 13.05 28.02 -9.00
CA SER A 275 12.70 27.50 -10.32
C SER A 275 11.47 28.20 -10.89
N ILE A 276 11.31 28.05 -12.18
CA ILE A 276 10.17 28.55 -12.94
C ILE A 276 9.61 27.39 -13.75
N LYS A 277 8.29 27.27 -13.76
CA LYS A 277 7.58 26.38 -14.65
C LYS A 277 6.81 27.22 -15.67
N LYS A 278 7.13 27.02 -16.94
CA LYS A 278 6.47 27.72 -18.04
C LYS A 278 5.05 27.20 -18.27
N ALA A 279 4.10 28.09 -18.50
CA ALA A 279 2.71 27.73 -18.75
C ALA A 279 2.53 27.05 -20.12
N ASN A 280 3.28 27.49 -21.14
CA ASN A 280 3.09 27.08 -22.54
C ASN A 280 3.50 25.62 -22.79
N ASP A 281 4.66 25.20 -22.29
CA ASP A 281 5.24 23.87 -22.54
C ASP A 281 5.35 22.99 -21.29
N GLY A 282 4.98 23.53 -20.12
CA GLY A 282 5.08 22.84 -18.85
C GLY A 282 6.52 22.56 -18.39
N SER A 283 7.53 23.09 -19.10
CA SER A 283 8.92 22.88 -18.75
C SER A 283 9.28 23.57 -17.43
N SER A 284 10.07 22.86 -16.60
CA SER A 284 10.60 23.41 -15.35
C SER A 284 12.06 23.75 -15.51
N LYS A 285 12.43 25.01 -15.25
CA LYS A 285 13.82 25.51 -15.33
C LYS A 285 14.31 25.86 -13.93
N SER A 286 15.43 25.26 -13.52
CA SER A 286 16.11 25.64 -12.28
C SER A 286 16.93 26.89 -12.48
N LEU A 287 16.80 27.88 -11.59
CA LEU A 287 17.54 29.14 -11.66
C LEU A 287 19.01 29.03 -11.20
N LEU A 288 19.46 27.84 -10.78
CA LEU A 288 20.87 27.58 -10.48
C LEU A 288 21.77 27.52 -11.70
N TYR A 289 21.22 27.07 -12.85
CA TYR A 289 22.02 26.71 -14.04
C TYR A 289 21.68 27.53 -15.26
N VAL A 290 20.81 28.53 -15.14
CA VAL A 290 20.33 29.35 -16.27
C VAL A 290 20.73 30.80 -16.07
N ASP A 291 21.04 31.49 -17.17
CA ASP A 291 21.21 32.95 -17.14
C ASP A 291 19.89 33.61 -16.75
N ARG A 292 19.87 34.23 -15.59
CA ARG A 292 18.69 34.80 -14.93
C ARG A 292 18.23 36.10 -15.59
N GLU A 293 19.13 36.81 -16.26
CA GLU A 293 18.82 38.08 -16.94
C GLU A 293 18.07 37.87 -18.25
N SER A 294 18.30 36.73 -18.89
CA SER A 294 17.64 36.36 -20.14
C SER A 294 16.22 35.82 -19.98
N ILE A 295 15.76 35.63 -18.72
CA ILE A 295 14.44 35.04 -18.47
C ILE A 295 13.35 36.12 -18.46
N GLU A 296 12.45 35.99 -19.42
CA GLU A 296 11.20 36.76 -19.44
C GLU A 296 10.05 35.91 -18.88
N LEU A 297 9.28 36.50 -17.95
CA LEU A 297 8.08 35.89 -17.37
C LEU A 297 6.87 36.25 -18.21
N GLU A 298 6.06 35.24 -18.50
CA GLU A 298 4.78 35.38 -19.18
C GLU A 298 3.63 35.15 -18.18
N MET A 299 2.44 35.66 -18.52
CA MET A 299 1.26 35.44 -17.69
C MET A 299 0.88 33.96 -17.66
N GLY A 300 0.64 33.43 -16.46
CA GLY A 300 0.34 32.03 -16.27
C GLY A 300 1.57 31.17 -15.90
N ASP A 301 2.79 31.66 -16.07
CA ASP A 301 3.99 30.98 -15.56
C ASP A 301 3.89 30.78 -14.03
N ILE A 302 4.51 29.74 -13.52
CA ILE A 302 4.57 29.47 -12.08
C ILE A 302 6.00 29.69 -11.59
N VAL A 303 6.17 30.62 -10.65
CA VAL A 303 7.45 30.90 -10.01
C VAL A 303 7.48 30.26 -8.62
N HIS A 304 8.42 29.39 -8.38
CA HIS A 304 8.70 28.81 -7.06
C HIS A 304 9.57 29.81 -6.26
N ARG A 305 8.91 30.79 -5.63
CA ARG A 305 9.59 31.83 -4.85
C ARG A 305 9.93 31.36 -3.45
N HIS A 306 10.91 32.00 -2.81
CA HIS A 306 11.19 31.83 -1.40
C HIS A 306 9.97 32.19 -0.54
N LEU A 307 9.94 31.65 0.70
CA LEU A 307 8.95 32.06 1.69
C LEU A 307 9.17 33.54 2.04
N MET A 308 8.07 34.25 2.19
CA MET A 308 8.05 35.65 2.53
C MET A 308 7.30 35.90 3.84
N ASN A 309 7.45 37.11 4.38
CA ASN A 309 6.64 37.53 5.50
C ASN A 309 5.16 37.47 5.14
N ASP A 310 4.35 37.05 6.12
CA ASP A 310 2.90 36.90 6.04
C ASP A 310 2.41 35.73 5.17
N ASP A 311 3.30 34.86 4.67
CA ASP A 311 2.90 33.57 4.11
C ASP A 311 2.31 32.66 5.20
N ASN A 312 1.22 31.97 4.90
CA ASN A 312 0.62 31.01 5.81
C ASN A 312 1.42 29.69 5.79
N VAL A 313 1.71 29.16 6.95
CA VAL A 313 2.35 27.85 7.13
C VAL A 313 1.66 27.07 8.24
N LEU A 314 1.64 25.77 8.12
CA LEU A 314 1.13 24.90 9.16
C LEU A 314 2.27 24.52 10.10
N PHE A 315 2.08 24.73 11.39
CA PHE A 315 3.05 24.47 12.43
C PHE A 315 2.55 23.36 13.37
N ASN A 316 3.39 22.41 13.70
CA ASN A 316 3.03 21.22 14.44
C ASN A 316 4.09 20.78 15.44
N ARG A 317 3.64 20.30 16.61
CA ARG A 317 4.47 19.54 17.55
C ARG A 317 3.91 18.12 17.71
N GLN A 318 4.76 17.12 17.58
CA GLN A 318 4.45 15.73 17.88
C GLN A 318 4.72 15.41 19.36
N PRO A 319 3.91 14.58 20.03
CA PRO A 319 2.70 13.89 19.52
C PRO A 319 1.50 14.86 19.37
N SER A 320 0.77 14.73 18.26
CA SER A 320 -0.41 15.56 17.97
C SER A 320 -1.66 14.94 18.61
N LEU A 321 -1.91 15.25 19.88
CA LEU A 321 -2.98 14.62 20.67
C LEU A 321 -4.34 15.29 20.49
N HIS A 322 -4.39 16.53 20.05
CA HIS A 322 -5.61 17.31 19.82
C HIS A 322 -5.43 18.25 18.63
N LYS A 323 -6.50 18.86 18.17
CA LYS A 323 -6.51 19.73 16.98
C LYS A 323 -5.58 20.96 17.12
N MET A 324 -5.37 21.50 18.31
CA MET A 324 -4.50 22.64 18.57
C MET A 324 -3.00 22.29 18.54
N SER A 325 -2.63 21.02 18.44
CA SER A 325 -1.24 20.62 18.18
C SER A 325 -0.77 20.91 16.74
N MET A 326 -1.69 21.32 15.88
CA MET A 326 -1.44 21.78 14.51
C MET A 326 -2.21 23.07 14.28
N MET A 327 -1.51 24.18 14.07
CA MET A 327 -2.14 25.48 13.83
C MET A 327 -1.42 26.23 12.72
N ALA A 328 -2.15 27.06 11.99
CA ALA A 328 -1.58 27.96 11.00
C ALA A 328 -0.92 29.18 11.66
N HIS A 329 0.23 29.55 11.15
CA HIS A 329 0.95 30.76 11.54
C HIS A 329 1.38 31.56 10.32
N ARG A 330 1.52 32.86 10.47
CA ARG A 330 2.09 33.74 9.46
C ARG A 330 3.62 33.81 9.64
N VAL A 331 4.34 33.60 8.57
CA VAL A 331 5.81 33.61 8.57
C VAL A 331 6.34 35.00 8.85
N LYS A 332 7.33 35.10 9.72
CA LYS A 332 8.21 36.27 9.87
C LYS A 332 9.65 35.79 9.68
N VAL A 333 10.27 36.12 8.55
CA VAL A 333 11.64 35.67 8.24
C VAL A 333 12.64 36.40 9.12
N MET A 334 13.52 35.64 9.78
CA MET A 334 14.50 36.13 10.75
C MET A 334 15.88 35.52 10.50
N ILE A 335 16.94 36.23 10.94
CA ILE A 335 18.33 35.81 10.70
C ILE A 335 18.76 34.63 11.60
N HIS A 336 17.98 34.32 12.62
CA HIS A 336 18.30 33.24 13.59
C HIS A 336 18.21 31.85 12.95
N ASN A 337 18.74 30.84 13.63
CA ASN A 337 18.74 29.44 13.14
C ASN A 337 17.62 28.57 13.75
N THR A 338 16.82 29.09 14.67
CA THR A 338 15.73 28.39 15.36
C THR A 338 14.39 28.98 15.02
N PHE A 339 13.32 28.19 15.10
CA PHE A 339 11.98 28.74 15.05
C PHE A 339 11.71 29.60 16.27
N ARG A 340 11.10 30.74 16.06
CA ARG A 340 10.71 31.67 17.12
C ARG A 340 9.20 31.63 17.31
N LEU A 341 8.80 31.51 18.58
CA LEU A 341 7.41 31.31 18.96
C LEU A 341 7.05 32.26 20.09
N ASN A 342 5.84 32.84 20.04
CA ASN A 342 5.31 33.60 21.17
C ASN A 342 5.04 32.63 22.34
N VAL A 343 5.46 32.98 23.54
CA VAL A 343 5.34 32.15 24.75
C VAL A 343 3.89 31.71 25.03
N SER A 344 2.92 32.56 24.71
CA SER A 344 1.49 32.24 24.91
C SER A 344 1.00 31.04 24.09
N VAL A 345 1.70 30.68 23.02
CA VAL A 345 1.34 29.58 22.11
C VAL A 345 1.93 28.23 22.56
N CYS A 346 2.84 28.24 23.54
CA CYS A 346 3.45 26.99 24.03
C CYS A 346 2.40 26.03 24.63
N LYS A 347 1.40 26.56 25.31
CA LYS A 347 0.39 25.75 26.01
C LYS A 347 -0.48 24.89 25.06
N PRO A 348 -1.02 25.40 23.95
CA PRO A 348 -1.72 24.57 22.94
C PRO A 348 -0.84 23.48 22.33
N TYR A 349 0.44 23.75 22.08
CA TYR A 349 1.37 22.77 21.53
C TYR A 349 1.93 21.80 22.58
N ASN A 350 1.68 22.05 23.86
CA ASN A 350 2.36 21.37 24.96
C ASN A 350 3.86 21.37 24.78
N ALA A 351 4.43 22.53 24.40
CA ALA A 351 5.81 22.72 24.08
C ALA A 351 6.53 23.51 25.19
N ASP A 352 7.78 23.18 25.42
CA ASP A 352 8.71 23.92 26.25
C ASP A 352 10.02 24.20 25.49
N PHE A 353 10.90 25.00 26.06
CA PHE A 353 12.12 25.45 25.39
C PHE A 353 13.37 24.74 25.93
N ASP A 354 13.23 23.49 26.33
CA ASP A 354 14.32 22.64 26.87
C ASP A 354 15.10 21.89 25.78
N GLY A 355 14.81 22.17 24.51
CA GLY A 355 15.37 21.49 23.33
C GLY A 355 14.33 20.88 22.42
N ASP A 356 13.04 21.16 22.64
CA ASP A 356 11.95 20.71 21.78
C ASP A 356 12.16 21.15 20.34
N GLU A 357 11.85 20.23 19.41
CA GLU A 357 11.81 20.47 17.98
C GLU A 357 10.36 20.45 17.47
N MET A 358 10.06 21.35 16.55
CA MET A 358 8.73 21.40 15.90
C MET A 358 8.86 21.38 14.39
N ASN A 359 7.76 20.98 13.73
CA ASN A 359 7.70 20.82 12.29
C ASN A 359 6.88 21.95 11.66
N MET A 360 7.35 22.44 10.53
CA MET A 360 6.66 23.44 9.71
C MET A 360 6.36 22.83 8.34
N HIS A 361 5.15 23.04 7.83
CA HIS A 361 4.73 22.59 6.49
C HIS A 361 4.28 23.81 5.69
N VAL A 362 4.77 23.90 4.44
CA VAL A 362 4.44 24.98 3.53
C VAL A 362 3.36 24.51 2.56
N PRO A 363 2.17 25.11 2.55
CA PRO A 363 1.13 24.79 1.58
C PRO A 363 1.64 25.09 0.16
N GLN A 364 1.27 24.25 -0.80
CA GLN A 364 1.72 24.35 -2.18
C GLN A 364 0.62 24.83 -3.14
N SER A 365 -0.51 25.27 -2.61
CA SER A 365 -1.58 25.89 -3.40
C SER A 365 -2.26 27.02 -2.63
N ILE A 366 -2.85 27.94 -3.36
CA ILE A 366 -3.63 29.05 -2.78
C ILE A 366 -4.85 28.49 -2.02
N GLN A 367 -5.49 27.46 -2.55
CA GLN A 367 -6.63 26.80 -1.91
C GLN A 367 -6.26 26.26 -0.54
N THR A 368 -5.15 25.50 -0.44
CA THR A 368 -4.64 24.98 0.83
C THR A 368 -4.25 26.10 1.80
N SER A 369 -3.68 27.19 1.28
CA SER A 369 -3.31 28.35 2.12
C SER A 369 -4.51 29.10 2.68
N ILE A 370 -5.66 29.05 2.00
CA ILE A 370 -6.91 29.65 2.48
C ILE A 370 -7.61 28.74 3.50
N GLU A 371 -7.49 27.42 3.32
CA GLU A 371 -8.07 26.43 4.23
C GLU A 371 -7.35 26.42 5.59
N LEU A 372 -6.05 26.73 5.62
CA LEU A 372 -5.25 26.89 6.85
C LEU A 372 -5.70 28.09 7.69
#